data_e72bbce1dec60864492be76fb2a6d26c
#
_entry.id   e72bbce1dec60864492be76fb2a6d26c
#
_cell.length_a   1.000
_cell.length_b   1.000
_cell.length_c   1.000
_cell.angle_alpha   90.00
_cell.angle_beta   90.00
_cell.angle_gamma   90.00
#
_symmetry.space_group_name_H-M   'P 1'
#
loop_
_entity.id
_entity.type
_entity.pdbx_description
1 polymer ?
#
loop_
_entity_poly.entity_id
_entity_poly.type
_entity_poly.pdbx_seq_one_letter_code
_entity_poly.pdbx_strand_id
1 'polypeptide(L)'
;MQVLFVVLNDTTLLDDLFSAFVRAGITGATCIESVGMGRTLSEIDNSSIPIFAALRHHLNESRPYNRTIFALLPDDKVDEAISAVESVVGDLSMPGAGVLFTVPVGKVVGFPKRHSSLDELGK
;
A
#
# COMPACT_ATOMS: atom_id res chain seq x y z
N MET A 1 -13.62 1.12 -12.47
CA MET A 1 -12.90 1.41 -11.21
C MET A 1 -12.23 0.18 -10.67
N GLN A 2 -11.07 0.35 -10.13
CA GLN A 2 -10.34 -0.71 -9.44
C GLN A 2 -9.79 -0.17 -8.12
N VAL A 3 -9.55 -1.07 -7.18
CA VAL A 3 -8.77 -0.75 -5.99
C VAL A 3 -7.37 -1.30 -6.18
N LEU A 4 -6.40 -0.43 -6.06
CA LEU A 4 -4.99 -0.81 -6.04
C LEU A 4 -4.59 -1.04 -4.59
N PHE A 5 -4.00 -2.19 -4.31
CA PHE A 5 -3.42 -2.51 -3.01
C PHE A 5 -1.92 -2.60 -3.14
N VAL A 6 -1.22 -1.97 -2.22
CA VAL A 6 0.25 -2.09 -2.11
C VAL A 6 0.57 -2.48 -0.68
N VAL A 7 1.27 -3.58 -0.51
CA VAL A 7 1.82 -3.94 0.80
C VAL A 7 3.29 -3.53 0.78
N LEU A 8 3.59 -2.48 1.53
CA LEU A 8 4.90 -1.85 1.55
C LEU A 8 5.68 -2.36 2.76
N ASN A 9 6.75 -3.10 2.50
CA ASN A 9 7.57 -3.66 3.57
C ASN A 9 8.55 -2.65 4.16
N ASP A 10 9.14 -1.81 3.32
CA ASP A 10 9.99 -0.73 3.78
C ASP A 10 9.14 0.50 4.06
N THR A 11 8.75 0.68 5.31
CA THR A 11 7.83 1.75 5.70
C THR A 11 8.46 3.13 5.61
N THR A 12 9.79 3.22 5.48
CA THR A 12 10.47 4.51 5.30
C THR A 12 10.17 5.12 3.94
N LEU A 13 9.66 4.33 3.00
CA LEU A 13 9.33 4.79 1.64
C LEU A 13 7.93 5.37 1.52
N LEU A 14 7.15 5.40 2.61
CA LEU A 14 5.74 5.81 2.54
C LEU A 14 5.57 7.25 2.03
N ASP A 15 6.38 8.17 2.52
CA ASP A 15 6.29 9.57 2.09
C ASP A 15 6.65 9.71 0.62
N ASP A 16 7.67 8.99 0.16
CA ASP A 16 8.05 9.01 -1.25
C ASP A 16 6.96 8.41 -2.12
N LEU A 17 6.31 7.36 -1.65
CA LEU A 17 5.21 6.73 -2.38
C LEU A 17 4.03 7.69 -2.52
N PHE A 18 3.63 8.35 -1.46
CA PHE A 18 2.54 9.32 -1.52
C PHE A 18 2.90 10.49 -2.43
N SER A 19 4.15 10.95 -2.39
CA SER A 19 4.61 11.99 -3.30
C SER A 19 4.53 11.56 -4.76
N ALA A 20 4.92 10.31 -5.04
CA ALA A 20 4.82 9.76 -6.39
C ALA A 20 3.36 9.66 -6.85
N PHE A 21 2.46 9.27 -5.96
CA PHE A 21 1.03 9.23 -6.27
C PHE A 21 0.50 10.61 -6.65
N VAL A 22 0.85 11.63 -5.87
CA VAL A 22 0.40 12.99 -6.16
C VAL A 22 0.90 13.44 -7.54
N ARG A 23 2.16 13.16 -7.86
CA ARG A 23 2.71 13.48 -9.18
C ARG A 23 2.00 12.75 -10.32
N ALA A 24 1.47 11.58 -10.04
CA ALA A 24 0.70 10.80 -11.02
C ALA A 24 -0.78 11.19 -11.05
N GLY A 25 -1.18 12.19 -10.29
CA GLY A 25 -2.56 12.63 -10.25
C GLY A 25 -3.45 11.80 -9.33
N ILE A 26 -2.85 11.01 -8.45
CA ILE A 26 -3.57 10.17 -7.48
C ILE A 26 -3.52 10.88 -6.14
N THR A 27 -4.66 11.37 -5.68
CA THR A 27 -4.72 12.18 -4.47
C THR A 27 -5.50 11.53 -3.34
N GLY A 28 -6.08 10.36 -3.58
CA GLY A 28 -6.82 9.62 -2.56
C GLY A 28 -6.22 8.25 -2.34
N ALA A 29 -5.62 8.05 -1.19
CA ALA A 29 -5.13 6.74 -0.77
C ALA A 29 -5.25 6.64 0.75
N THR A 30 -5.42 5.42 1.22
CA THR A 30 -5.51 5.14 2.65
C THR A 30 -4.38 4.19 3.02
N CYS A 31 -3.76 4.44 4.16
CA CYS A 31 -2.67 3.61 4.68
C CYS A 31 -3.10 2.97 6.00
N ILE A 32 -2.84 1.68 6.12
CA ILE A 32 -3.15 0.90 7.31
C ILE A 32 -1.87 0.22 7.78
N GLU A 33 -1.63 0.24 9.08
CA GLU A 33 -0.57 -0.58 9.67
C GLU A 33 -0.98 -2.03 9.62
N SER A 34 -0.07 -2.89 9.17
CA SER A 34 -0.37 -4.30 8.97
C SER A 34 0.84 -5.16 9.31
N VAL A 35 0.61 -6.46 9.46
CA VAL A 35 1.64 -7.45 9.80
C VAL A 35 1.53 -8.60 8.82
N GLY A 36 2.67 -8.96 8.21
CA GLY A 36 2.71 -10.08 7.28
C GLY A 36 2.95 -11.40 7.99
N MET A 37 2.23 -12.43 7.60
CA MET A 37 2.37 -13.76 8.19
C MET A 37 3.77 -14.34 7.95
N GLY A 38 4.29 -14.22 6.74
CA GLY A 38 5.61 -14.76 6.42
C GLY A 38 6.71 -14.09 7.22
N ARG A 39 6.63 -12.80 7.40
CA ARG A 39 7.58 -12.05 8.18
C ARG A 39 7.51 -12.40 9.65
N THR A 40 6.28 -12.54 10.18
CA THR A 40 6.06 -12.98 11.55
C THR A 40 6.66 -14.36 11.80
N LEU A 41 6.44 -15.28 10.88
CA LEU A 41 6.97 -16.65 11.01
C LEU A 41 8.49 -16.68 10.94
N SER A 42 9.11 -15.87 10.08
CA SER A 42 10.56 -15.83 9.95
C SER A 42 11.24 -15.26 11.20
N GLU A 43 10.60 -14.34 11.90
CA GLU A 43 11.14 -13.75 13.12
C GLU A 43 10.99 -14.68 14.33
N ILE A 44 9.99 -15.56 14.32
CA ILE A 44 9.74 -16.45 15.44
C ILE A 44 10.69 -17.64 15.44
N ASP A 45 11.21 -18.01 14.30
CA ASP A 45 12.27 -19.02 14.15
C ASP A 45 12.02 -20.27 14.99
N ASN A 46 11.43 -21.29 14.42
CA ASN A 46 11.27 -22.62 15.03
C ASN A 46 10.54 -22.66 16.38
N SER A 47 9.97 -21.55 16.83
CA SER A 47 9.24 -21.58 18.08
C SER A 47 7.89 -22.27 17.86
N SER A 48 7.42 -22.98 18.88
CA SER A 48 6.11 -23.60 18.85
C SER A 48 5.00 -22.61 19.25
N ILE A 49 5.29 -21.34 19.25
CA ILE A 49 4.32 -20.30 19.63
C ILE A 49 3.22 -20.22 18.57
N PRO A 50 1.95 -20.29 18.98
CA PRO A 50 0.85 -20.10 18.04
C PRO A 50 0.93 -18.75 17.33
N ILE A 51 0.47 -18.70 16.08
CA ILE A 51 0.58 -17.50 15.28
C ILE A 51 -0.10 -16.29 15.93
N PHE A 52 -1.20 -16.47 16.64
CA PHE A 52 -1.87 -15.38 17.34
C PHE A 52 -1.01 -14.81 18.47
N ALA A 53 -0.30 -15.65 19.20
CA ALA A 53 0.62 -15.20 20.24
C ALA A 53 1.79 -14.43 19.61
N ALA A 54 2.27 -14.89 18.47
CA ALA A 54 3.33 -14.21 17.73
C ALA A 54 2.88 -12.84 17.23
N LEU A 55 1.71 -12.75 16.66
CA LEU A 55 1.16 -11.47 16.21
C LEU A 55 0.99 -10.50 17.37
N ARG A 56 0.49 -11.00 18.50
CA ARG A 56 0.31 -10.17 19.68
C ARG A 56 1.64 -9.67 20.22
N HIS A 57 2.65 -10.51 20.22
CA HIS A 57 3.99 -10.13 20.62
C HIS A 57 4.54 -9.00 19.75
N HIS A 58 4.40 -9.13 18.43
CA HIS A 58 4.82 -8.08 17.51
C HIS A 58 4.08 -6.77 17.75
N LEU A 59 2.78 -6.83 17.93
CA LEU A 59 1.99 -5.62 18.18
C LEU A 59 2.43 -4.91 19.45
N ASN A 60 2.79 -5.67 20.47
CA ASN A 60 3.22 -5.10 21.76
C ASN A 60 4.62 -4.49 21.70
N GLU A 61 5.46 -4.95 20.81
CA GLU A 61 6.82 -4.43 20.68
C GLU A 61 6.92 -3.17 19.82
N SER A 62 5.81 -2.70 19.28
CA SER A 62 5.76 -1.49 18.46
C SER A 62 6.75 -1.50 17.30
N ARG A 63 7.02 -2.66 16.74
CA ARG A 63 7.93 -2.79 15.60
C ARG A 63 7.29 -2.23 14.34
N PRO A 64 8.09 -1.66 13.44
CA PRO A 64 7.58 -1.29 12.12
C PRO A 64 7.35 -2.57 11.32
N TYR A 65 6.11 -2.85 10.98
CA TYR A 65 5.76 -4.03 10.22
C TYR A 65 5.75 -3.70 8.75
N ASN A 66 4.62 -3.76 8.13
CA ASN A 66 4.42 -3.24 6.81
C ASN A 66 3.27 -2.24 6.83
N ARG A 67 3.07 -1.59 5.70
CA ARG A 67 1.94 -0.69 5.50
C ARG A 67 1.14 -1.22 4.32
N THR A 68 -0.15 -1.34 4.51
CA THR A 68 -1.05 -1.66 3.40
C THR A 68 -1.70 -0.38 2.93
N ILE A 69 -1.43 -0.01 1.71
CA ILE A 69 -1.98 1.20 1.09
C ILE A 69 -3.01 0.76 0.07
N PHE A 70 -4.17 1.41 0.06
CA PHE A 70 -5.14 1.18 -1.00
C PHE A 70 -5.65 2.48 -1.56
N ALA A 71 -5.92 2.46 -2.86
CA ALA A 71 -6.42 3.62 -3.60
C ALA A 71 -7.47 3.16 -4.59
N LEU A 72 -8.58 3.86 -4.61
CA LEU A 72 -9.65 3.63 -5.57
C LEU A 72 -9.34 4.44 -6.82
N LEU A 73 -9.24 3.77 -7.97
CA LEU A 73 -8.74 4.38 -9.19
C LEU A 73 -9.67 4.11 -10.37
N PRO A 74 -9.82 5.09 -11.28
CA PRO A 74 -10.35 4.78 -12.61
C PRO A 74 -9.44 3.78 -13.31
N ASP A 75 -10.01 2.97 -14.19
CA ASP A 75 -9.25 1.94 -14.90
C ASP A 75 -8.06 2.51 -15.68
N ASP A 76 -8.22 3.72 -16.24
CA ASP A 76 -7.16 4.37 -17.02
C ASP A 76 -6.03 4.95 -16.18
N LYS A 77 -6.16 4.94 -14.86
CA LYS A 77 -5.10 5.42 -13.96
C LYS A 77 -4.26 4.30 -13.36
N VAL A 78 -4.65 3.06 -13.57
CA VAL A 78 -4.00 1.92 -12.90
C VAL A 78 -2.54 1.78 -13.33
N ASP A 79 -2.26 1.88 -14.62
CA ASP A 79 -0.89 1.72 -15.10
C ASP A 79 0.03 2.83 -14.60
N GLU A 80 -0.46 4.06 -14.53
CA GLU A 80 0.30 5.17 -13.96
C GLU A 80 0.58 4.95 -12.47
N ALA A 81 -0.40 4.42 -11.75
CA ALA A 81 -0.24 4.11 -10.33
C ALA A 81 0.81 3.03 -10.12
N ILE A 82 0.79 1.98 -10.92
CA ILE A 82 1.78 0.90 -10.86
C ILE A 82 3.17 1.47 -11.14
N SER A 83 3.31 2.30 -12.15
CA SER A 83 4.59 2.94 -12.46
C SER A 83 5.08 3.82 -11.31
N ALA A 84 4.18 4.54 -10.65
CA ALA A 84 4.52 5.36 -9.50
C ALA A 84 5.06 4.50 -8.35
N VAL A 85 4.43 3.37 -8.07
CA VAL A 85 4.90 2.44 -7.04
C VAL A 85 6.28 1.90 -7.38
N GLU A 86 6.46 1.44 -8.62
CA GLU A 86 7.75 0.88 -9.06
C GLU A 86 8.87 1.91 -9.03
N SER A 87 8.56 3.18 -9.28
CA SER A 87 9.56 4.24 -9.22
C SER A 87 10.12 4.45 -7.81
N VAL A 88 9.35 4.10 -6.79
CA VAL A 88 9.74 4.28 -5.39
C VAL A 88 10.28 2.99 -4.79
N VAL A 89 9.58 1.88 -5.01
CA VAL A 89 9.88 0.60 -4.38
C VAL A 89 10.89 -0.21 -5.17
N GLY A 90 10.97 0.03 -6.47
CA GLY A 90 11.82 -0.74 -7.35
C GLY A 90 11.11 -1.98 -7.86
N ASP A 91 11.89 -3.02 -8.16
CA ASP A 91 11.37 -4.25 -8.74
C ASP A 91 10.64 -5.08 -7.69
N LEU A 92 9.31 -5.14 -7.82
CA LEU A 92 8.47 -5.88 -6.89
C LEU A 92 8.61 -7.40 -7.01
N SER A 93 9.28 -7.90 -8.04
CA SER A 93 9.56 -9.33 -8.14
C SER A 93 10.70 -9.77 -7.21
N MET A 94 11.46 -8.82 -6.66
CA MET A 94 12.53 -9.14 -5.73
C MET A 94 11.98 -9.57 -4.39
N PRO A 95 12.59 -10.58 -3.73
CA PRO A 95 12.13 -11.03 -2.42
C PRO A 95 12.11 -9.87 -1.39
N GLY A 96 11.03 -9.79 -0.64
CA GLY A 96 10.90 -8.79 0.42
C GLY A 96 10.56 -7.39 -0.05
N ALA A 97 10.41 -7.17 -1.34
CA ALA A 97 10.08 -5.85 -1.87
C ALA A 97 8.67 -5.40 -1.53
N GLY A 98 7.75 -6.35 -1.43
CA GLY A 98 6.34 -6.08 -1.20
C GLY A 98 5.49 -6.71 -2.28
N VAL A 99 4.21 -6.37 -2.29
CA VAL A 99 3.29 -6.88 -3.30
C VAL A 99 2.33 -5.77 -3.69
N LEU A 100 1.94 -5.78 -4.96
CA LEU A 100 0.94 -4.88 -5.51
C LEU A 100 -0.07 -5.72 -6.28
N PHE A 101 -1.35 -5.43 -6.10
CA PHE A 101 -2.40 -6.07 -6.88
C PHE A 101 -3.59 -5.14 -7.01
N THR A 102 -4.45 -5.42 -7.99
CA THR A 102 -5.68 -4.66 -8.18
C THR A 102 -6.89 -5.57 -8.10
N VAL A 103 -8.01 -5.00 -7.68
CA VAL A 103 -9.29 -5.69 -7.59
C VAL A 103 -10.34 -4.86 -8.30
N PRO A 104 -11.13 -5.45 -9.20
CA PRO A 104 -12.24 -4.74 -9.81
C PRO A 104 -13.27 -4.33 -8.78
N VAL A 105 -13.84 -3.15 -8.93
CA VAL A 105 -14.85 -2.62 -8.02
C VAL A 105 -16.16 -2.50 -8.77
N GLY A 106 -17.23 -3.02 -8.18
CA GLY A 106 -18.55 -2.96 -8.79
C GLY A 106 -19.20 -1.61 -8.65
N LYS A 107 -19.56 -1.23 -7.45
CA LYS A 107 -20.29 0.01 -7.19
C LYS A 107 -19.50 0.92 -6.28
N VAL A 108 -19.47 2.20 -6.60
CA VAL A 108 -18.75 3.21 -5.82
C VAL A 108 -19.71 4.36 -5.52
N VAL A 109 -19.75 4.74 -4.25
CA VAL A 109 -20.51 5.91 -3.80
C VAL A 109 -19.56 6.79 -3.00
N GLY A 110 -19.55 8.08 -3.30
CA GLY A 110 -18.69 9.01 -2.58
C GLY A 110 -17.34 9.28 -3.25
N PHE A 111 -17.18 8.85 -4.50
CA PHE A 111 -15.98 9.15 -5.27
C PHE A 111 -16.31 10.33 -6.19
N PRO A 112 -15.90 11.55 -5.85
CA PRO A 112 -16.28 12.72 -6.62
C PRO A 112 -15.63 12.72 -7.99
N LYS A 113 -16.38 13.17 -8.99
CA LYS A 113 -15.82 13.52 -10.28
C LYS A 113 -14.97 14.77 -10.07
N ARG A 114 -13.73 14.69 -10.49
CA ARG A 114 -12.88 15.85 -10.40
C ARG A 114 -11.89 15.86 -11.57
N HIS A 115 -11.45 17.04 -11.87
CA HIS A 115 -10.25 17.26 -12.64
C HIS A 115 -9.07 16.86 -11.77
N SER A 116 -7.90 17.35 -11.98
CA SER A 116 -6.87 17.13 -11.00
C SER A 116 -7.11 18.00 -9.77
N SER A 117 -6.70 17.57 -8.61
CA SER A 117 -6.79 18.38 -7.40
C SER A 117 -5.94 19.65 -7.53
N LEU A 118 -4.91 19.62 -8.36
CA LEU A 118 -4.09 20.79 -8.63
C LEU A 118 -4.87 21.85 -9.41
N ASP A 119 -5.74 21.44 -10.32
CA ASP A 119 -6.61 22.38 -11.03
C ASP A 119 -7.58 23.05 -10.08
N GLU A 120 -8.11 22.31 -9.12
CA GLU A 120 -9.00 22.86 -8.13
C GLU A 120 -8.29 23.84 -7.20
N LEU A 121 -7.06 23.55 -6.82
CA LEU A 121 -6.25 24.44 -6.00
C LEU A 121 -5.80 25.68 -6.75
N GLY A 122 -5.66 25.58 -8.05
CA GLY A 122 -5.28 26.71 -8.92
C GLY A 122 -6.38 27.70 -9.18
N LYS A 123 -7.59 27.42 -8.75
CA LYS A 123 -8.72 28.34 -8.89
C LYS A 123 -8.83 29.24 -7.65
#